data_bd5a2ad03b49bafe06c4081a19a18ed7
#
_entry.id   bd5a2ad03b49bafe06c4081a19a18ed7
#
_cell.length_a   1.000
_cell.length_b   1.000
_cell.length_c   1.000
_cell.angle_alpha   90.00
_cell.angle_beta   90.00
_cell.angle_gamma   90.00
#
_symmetry.space_group_name_H-M   'P 1'
#
loop_
_entity.id
_entity.type
_entity.pdbx_description
1 polymer ?
#
loop_
_entity_poly.entity_id
_entity_poly.type
_entity_poly.pdbx_seq_one_letter_code
_entity_poly.pdbx_strand_id
1 'polypeptide(L)'
;MTLTFKKLRQDAVIPKAQTKSSAGLDLCVCSDSPVTIAPGEIVTVNCGVACCPDREDVVLLVFIRSSLGRKYGLTLANSVGVIDSDYRGEIMVPLINHGSQPCTLFPGERFSQLVALPVYLPEV
;
A
#
# COMPACT_ATOMS: atom_id res chain seq x y z
N MET A 1 13.59 5.91 13.90
CA MET A 1 13.66 5.95 12.43
C MET A 1 12.55 6.86 11.89
N THR A 2 12.78 7.51 10.76
CA THR A 2 11.82 8.43 10.15
C THR A 2 11.53 8.02 8.71
N LEU A 3 10.25 8.02 8.34
CA LEU A 3 9.80 7.89 6.96
C LEU A 3 9.35 9.26 6.45
N THR A 4 10.00 9.75 5.40
CA THR A 4 9.59 10.99 4.73
C THR A 4 8.78 10.64 3.51
N PHE A 5 7.56 11.19 3.40
CA PHE A 5 6.70 11.01 2.24
C PHE A 5 6.63 12.26 1.39
N LYS A 6 6.63 12.07 0.07
CA LYS A 6 6.41 13.12 -0.92
C LYS A 6 5.11 12.84 -1.65
N LYS A 7 4.21 13.82 -1.70
CA LYS A 7 3.04 13.76 -2.58
C LYS A 7 3.48 13.93 -4.03
N LEU A 8 3.02 13.04 -4.90
CA LEU A 8 3.22 13.12 -6.34
C LEU A 8 2.00 13.72 -7.04
N ARG A 9 0.87 13.79 -6.34
CA ARG A 9 -0.36 14.49 -6.72
C ARG A 9 -0.84 15.32 -5.53
N GLN A 10 -1.48 16.45 -5.81
CA GLN A 10 -1.98 17.35 -4.78
C GLN A 10 -3.04 16.70 -3.88
N ASP A 11 -3.87 15.82 -4.44
CA ASP A 11 -4.94 15.08 -3.77
C ASP A 11 -4.47 13.79 -3.08
N ALA A 12 -3.19 13.44 -3.18
CA ALA A 12 -2.64 12.29 -2.47
C ALA A 12 -2.72 12.46 -0.95
N VAL A 13 -2.94 11.35 -0.24
CA VAL A 13 -3.02 11.31 1.21
C VAL A 13 -1.70 10.77 1.77
N ILE A 14 -1.05 11.53 2.64
CA ILE A 14 0.16 11.05 3.33
C ILE A 14 -0.23 9.91 4.28
N PRO A 15 0.43 8.74 4.17
CA PRO A 15 0.16 7.60 5.05
C PRO A 15 0.37 7.95 6.53
N LYS A 16 -0.52 7.45 7.36
CA LYS A 16 -0.44 7.67 8.81
C LYS A 16 -0.95 6.48 9.60
N ALA A 17 -0.44 6.32 10.81
CA ALA A 17 -0.98 5.41 11.79
C ALA A 17 -2.32 5.93 12.32
N GLN A 18 -3.31 5.08 12.49
CA GLN A 18 -4.62 5.47 13.03
C GLN A 18 -4.58 5.66 14.55
N THR A 19 -3.72 4.91 15.23
CA THR A 19 -3.49 5.01 16.67
C THR A 19 -1.98 5.03 16.95
N LYS A 20 -1.59 5.44 18.16
CA LYS A 20 -0.20 5.43 18.59
C LYS A 20 0.46 4.04 18.53
N SER A 21 -0.34 2.99 18.67
CA SER A 21 0.14 1.59 18.68
C SER A 21 -0.11 0.85 17.37
N SER A 22 -0.61 1.52 16.34
CA SER A 22 -0.78 0.90 15.02
C SER A 22 0.59 0.60 14.40
N ALA A 23 0.79 -0.67 13.99
CA ALA A 23 2.03 -1.09 13.33
C ALA A 23 2.08 -0.59 11.88
N GLY A 24 0.94 -0.49 11.22
CA GLY A 24 0.82 -0.08 9.82
C GLY A 24 0.45 1.39 9.66
N LEU A 25 0.97 1.98 8.58
CA LEU A 25 0.54 3.28 8.06
C LEU A 25 -0.46 3.03 6.94
N ASP A 26 -1.65 3.60 7.03
CA ASP A 26 -2.67 3.39 6.00
C ASP A 26 -2.31 4.08 4.68
N LEU A 27 -2.40 3.31 3.59
CA LEU A 27 -2.29 3.78 2.22
C LEU A 27 -3.68 4.01 1.65
N CYS A 28 -3.87 5.15 0.98
CA CYS A 28 -5.15 5.54 0.39
C CYS A 28 -5.10 5.50 -1.13
N VAL A 29 -6.25 5.24 -1.73
CA VAL A 29 -6.42 5.29 -3.20
C VAL A 29 -6.19 6.72 -3.69
N CYS A 30 -5.32 6.88 -4.69
CA CYS A 30 -5.11 8.14 -5.39
C CYS A 30 -5.45 7.95 -6.87
N SER A 31 -6.67 8.26 -7.23
CA SER A 31 -7.20 8.14 -8.60
C SER A 31 -8.25 9.20 -8.86
N ASP A 32 -8.54 9.47 -10.14
CA ASP A 32 -9.55 10.47 -10.53
C ASP A 32 -10.97 9.93 -10.38
N SER A 33 -11.15 8.62 -10.47
CA SER A 33 -12.44 7.95 -10.40
C SER A 33 -12.37 6.69 -9.55
N PRO A 34 -13.52 6.15 -9.09
CA PRO A 34 -13.53 4.86 -8.38
C PRO A 34 -12.88 3.74 -9.18
N VAL A 35 -12.20 2.83 -8.48
CA VAL A 35 -11.52 1.67 -9.04
C VAL A 35 -12.33 0.43 -8.68
N THR A 36 -12.85 -0.27 -9.68
CA THR A 36 -13.59 -1.51 -9.49
C THR A 36 -12.73 -2.71 -9.90
N ILE A 37 -12.67 -3.71 -9.02
CA ILE A 37 -11.91 -4.93 -9.23
C ILE A 37 -12.91 -6.08 -9.29
N ALA A 38 -13.12 -6.62 -10.50
CA ALA A 38 -14.00 -7.76 -10.72
C ALA A 38 -13.39 -9.06 -10.17
N PRO A 39 -14.20 -10.09 -9.85
CA PRO A 39 -13.68 -11.40 -9.44
C PRO A 39 -12.63 -11.93 -10.41
N GLY A 40 -11.46 -12.30 -9.90
CA GLY A 40 -10.32 -12.81 -10.68
C GLY A 40 -9.50 -11.75 -11.41
N GLU A 41 -9.91 -10.48 -11.39
CA GLU A 41 -9.19 -9.37 -12.05
C GLU A 41 -8.02 -8.88 -11.21
N ILE A 42 -6.94 -8.49 -11.88
CA ILE A 42 -5.80 -7.79 -11.26
C ILE A 42 -5.84 -6.33 -11.71
N VAL A 43 -5.85 -5.42 -10.74
CA VAL A 43 -5.82 -3.98 -10.96
C VAL A 43 -4.75 -3.34 -10.09
N THR A 44 -3.89 -2.52 -10.67
CA THR A 44 -2.91 -1.75 -9.91
C THR A 44 -3.54 -0.46 -9.39
N VAL A 45 -3.49 -0.26 -8.08
CA VAL A 45 -3.99 0.94 -7.41
C VAL A 45 -2.83 1.84 -7.01
N ASN A 46 -2.87 3.08 -7.44
CA ASN A 46 -1.85 4.08 -7.13
C ASN A 46 -2.15 4.75 -5.78
N CYS A 47 -1.10 5.07 -5.04
CA CYS A 47 -1.20 5.78 -3.76
C CYS A 47 -0.82 7.27 -3.87
N GLY A 48 -0.22 7.68 -4.99
CA GLY A 48 0.16 9.07 -5.25
C GLY A 48 1.27 9.61 -4.35
N VAL A 49 2.02 8.73 -3.69
CA VAL A 49 3.12 9.10 -2.79
C VAL A 49 4.37 8.30 -3.07
N ALA A 50 5.52 8.92 -2.82
CA ALA A 50 6.81 8.26 -2.73
C ALA A 50 7.33 8.34 -1.30
N CYS A 51 8.19 7.40 -0.89
CA CYS A 51 8.72 7.31 0.46
C CYS A 51 10.24 7.26 0.46
N CYS A 52 10.83 7.89 1.48
CA CYS A 52 12.27 7.85 1.74
C CYS A 52 12.50 7.56 3.23
N PRO A 53 12.95 6.35 3.59
CA PRO A 53 13.45 6.06 4.93
C PRO A 53 14.75 6.83 5.22
N ASP A 54 15.01 7.15 6.50
CA ASP A 54 16.24 7.79 6.93
C ASP A 54 17.40 6.80 7.16
N ARG A 55 17.21 5.53 6.80
CA ARG A 55 18.22 4.46 6.94
C ARG A 55 18.04 3.39 5.86
N GLU A 56 19.10 2.63 5.58
CA GLU A 56 19.13 1.63 4.49
C GLU A 56 18.68 0.24 4.95
N ASP A 57 18.91 -0.12 6.22
CA ASP A 57 18.62 -1.45 6.78
C ASP A 57 17.16 -1.62 7.21
N VAL A 58 16.26 -1.15 6.36
CA VAL A 58 14.81 -1.22 6.54
C VAL A 58 14.14 -1.64 5.24
N VAL A 59 13.11 -2.45 5.36
CA VAL A 59 12.19 -2.81 4.28
C VAL A 59 10.80 -2.27 4.61
N LEU A 60 10.09 -1.81 3.61
CA LEU A 60 8.69 -1.43 3.75
C LEU A 60 7.83 -2.53 3.12
N LEU A 61 7.00 -3.16 3.92
CA LEU A 61 6.09 -4.22 3.48
C LEU A 61 4.68 -3.67 3.34
N VAL A 62 4.01 -4.02 2.26
CA VAL A 62 2.63 -3.60 1.99
C VAL A 62 1.69 -4.80 2.06
N PHE A 63 0.64 -4.64 2.83
CA PHE A 63 -0.42 -5.64 3.05
C PHE A 63 -1.78 -5.04 2.75
N ILE A 64 -2.73 -5.91 2.40
CA ILE A 64 -4.14 -5.48 2.31
C ILE A 64 -4.67 -5.16 3.73
N ARG A 65 -5.65 -4.25 3.82
CA ARG A 65 -6.38 -4.08 5.07
C ARG A 65 -7.25 -5.31 5.36
N SER A 66 -7.23 -5.75 6.60
CA SER A 66 -7.92 -6.98 7.04
C SER A 66 -9.41 -7.00 6.68
N SER A 67 -10.10 -5.85 6.76
CA SER A 67 -11.53 -5.75 6.43
C SER A 67 -11.82 -6.03 4.94
N LEU A 68 -10.96 -5.57 4.04
CA LEU A 68 -11.10 -5.82 2.60
C LEU A 68 -10.78 -7.27 2.25
N GLY A 69 -9.76 -7.85 2.86
CA GLY A 69 -9.44 -9.26 2.69
C GLY A 69 -10.57 -10.17 3.18
N ARG A 70 -11.06 -9.92 4.38
CA ARG A 70 -12.11 -10.73 5.00
C ARG A 70 -13.47 -10.58 4.30
N LYS A 71 -13.86 -9.36 3.95
CA LYS A 71 -15.20 -9.07 3.40
C LYS A 71 -15.32 -9.37 1.92
N TYR A 72 -14.29 -9.06 1.13
CA TYR A 72 -14.33 -9.15 -0.33
C TYR A 72 -13.38 -10.18 -0.92
N GLY A 73 -12.47 -10.78 -0.14
CA GLY A 73 -11.41 -11.63 -0.66
C GLY A 73 -10.37 -10.86 -1.47
N LEU A 74 -10.24 -9.56 -1.21
CA LEU A 74 -9.26 -8.72 -1.87
C LEU A 74 -7.88 -8.92 -1.24
N THR A 75 -6.85 -9.09 -2.05
CA THR A 75 -5.46 -9.21 -1.60
C THR A 75 -4.50 -8.61 -2.62
N LEU A 76 -3.21 -8.47 -2.25
CA LEU A 76 -2.19 -8.11 -3.23
C LEU A 76 -1.94 -9.30 -4.17
N ALA A 77 -1.82 -9.02 -5.47
CA ALA A 77 -1.52 -10.05 -6.48
C ALA A 77 -0.14 -10.69 -6.27
N ASN A 78 0.80 -9.97 -5.65
CA ASN A 78 2.12 -10.46 -5.26
C ASN A 78 2.19 -10.90 -3.78
N SER A 79 1.07 -11.12 -3.13
CA SER A 79 0.89 -11.50 -1.72
C SER A 79 1.31 -10.42 -0.74
N VAL A 80 2.54 -9.97 -0.76
CA VAL A 80 3.12 -8.90 0.06
C VAL A 80 3.95 -8.01 -0.86
N GLY A 81 3.70 -6.71 -0.82
CA GLY A 81 4.57 -5.74 -1.48
C GLY A 81 5.88 -5.59 -0.71
N VAL A 82 7.01 -5.69 -1.40
CA VAL A 82 8.33 -5.47 -0.83
C VAL A 82 8.91 -4.22 -1.47
N ILE A 83 9.11 -3.18 -0.65
CA ILE A 83 9.65 -1.90 -1.11
C ILE A 83 11.03 -1.72 -0.47
N ASP A 84 12.04 -1.64 -1.33
CA ASP A 84 13.42 -1.43 -0.91
C ASP A 84 13.62 -0.02 -0.33
N SER A 85 14.60 0.14 0.56
CA SER A 85 14.89 1.43 1.21
C SER A 85 15.31 2.53 0.22
N ASP A 86 15.84 2.15 -0.94
CA ASP A 86 16.28 3.08 -2.00
C ASP A 86 15.24 3.32 -3.10
N TYR A 87 14.06 2.70 -3.01
CA TYR A 87 12.99 2.96 -3.98
C TYR A 87 12.40 4.36 -3.78
N ARG A 88 12.42 5.17 -4.84
CA ARG A 88 11.94 6.56 -4.85
C ARG A 88 10.76 6.80 -5.77
N GLY A 89 10.23 5.74 -6.38
CA GLY A 89 9.06 5.82 -7.23
C GLY A 89 7.74 5.89 -6.44
N GLU A 90 6.65 6.01 -7.18
CA GLU A 90 5.31 5.97 -6.61
C GLU A 90 5.03 4.59 -5.99
N ILE A 91 4.41 4.59 -4.82
CA ILE A 91 3.89 3.37 -4.22
C ILE A 91 2.62 2.98 -4.97
N MET A 92 2.67 1.84 -5.63
CA MET A 92 1.56 1.24 -6.39
C MET A 92 1.32 -0.17 -5.87
N VAL A 93 0.05 -0.54 -5.76
CA VAL A 93 -0.34 -1.81 -5.15
C VAL A 93 -1.18 -2.62 -6.14
N PRO A 94 -0.65 -3.74 -6.67
CA PRO A 94 -1.43 -4.63 -7.53
C PRO A 94 -2.37 -5.45 -6.67
N LEU A 95 -3.67 -5.32 -6.90
CA LEU A 95 -4.72 -6.04 -6.17
C LEU A 95 -5.37 -7.11 -7.06
N ILE A 96 -5.71 -8.24 -6.46
CA ILE A 96 -6.53 -9.29 -7.08
C ILE A 96 -7.76 -9.55 -6.20
N ASN A 97 -8.90 -9.77 -6.84
CA ASN A 97 -10.15 -10.12 -6.16
C ASN A 97 -10.36 -11.64 -6.22
N HIS A 98 -10.17 -12.31 -5.09
CA HIS A 98 -10.44 -13.74 -4.94
C HIS A 98 -11.89 -14.05 -4.51
N GLY A 99 -12.70 -13.02 -4.31
CA GLY A 99 -14.10 -13.15 -3.95
C GLY A 99 -14.99 -13.45 -5.15
N SER A 100 -16.29 -13.47 -4.91
CA SER A 100 -17.32 -13.72 -5.92
C SER A 100 -18.07 -12.46 -6.36
N GLN A 101 -17.79 -11.32 -5.75
CA GLN A 101 -18.43 -10.03 -6.04
C GLN A 101 -17.39 -8.97 -6.43
N PRO A 102 -17.75 -8.02 -7.31
CA PRO A 102 -16.89 -6.88 -7.57
C PRO A 102 -16.63 -6.07 -6.29
N CYS A 103 -15.43 -5.54 -6.15
CA CYS A 103 -15.05 -4.62 -5.08
C CYS A 103 -14.71 -3.26 -5.68
N THR A 104 -15.36 -2.20 -5.21
CA THR A 104 -15.10 -0.83 -5.65
C THR A 104 -14.40 -0.05 -4.54
N LEU A 105 -13.28 0.54 -4.89
CA LEU A 105 -12.50 1.42 -4.01
C LEU A 105 -12.65 2.86 -4.51
N PHE A 106 -12.93 3.78 -3.60
CA PHE A 106 -13.15 5.20 -3.94
C PHE A 106 -11.86 6.02 -3.71
N PRO A 107 -11.64 7.10 -4.48
CA PRO A 107 -10.52 8.00 -4.24
C PRO A 107 -10.46 8.47 -2.79
N GLY A 108 -9.28 8.42 -2.18
CA GLY A 108 -9.06 8.76 -0.78
C GLY A 108 -9.39 7.66 0.23
N GLU A 109 -9.97 6.55 -0.20
CA GLU A 109 -10.27 5.41 0.67
C GLU A 109 -9.01 4.68 1.10
N ARG A 110 -8.93 4.31 2.38
CA ARG A 110 -7.86 3.46 2.92
C ARG A 110 -8.08 2.02 2.43
N PHE A 111 -7.07 1.42 1.80
CA PHE A 111 -7.23 0.08 1.24
C PHE A 111 -6.09 -0.90 1.59
N SER A 112 -4.92 -0.39 1.87
CA SER A 112 -3.75 -1.18 2.25
C SER A 112 -3.00 -0.50 3.38
N GLN A 113 -1.96 -1.15 3.87
CA GLN A 113 -1.11 -0.63 4.95
C GLN A 113 0.34 -0.94 4.67
N LEU A 114 1.20 -0.03 5.11
CA LEU A 114 2.65 -0.12 4.99
C LEU A 114 3.25 -0.32 6.37
N VAL A 115 4.10 -1.34 6.52
CA VAL A 115 4.80 -1.65 7.77
C VAL A 115 6.29 -1.59 7.53
N ALA A 116 7.02 -0.83 8.36
CA ALA A 116 8.47 -0.76 8.29
C ALA A 116 9.10 -1.79 9.24
N LEU A 117 10.06 -2.57 8.72
CA LEU A 117 10.76 -3.61 9.46
C LEU A 117 12.27 -3.52 9.23
N PRO A 118 13.11 -3.83 10.25
CA PRO A 118 14.54 -3.98 10.04
C PRO A 118 14.80 -5.17 9.11
N VAL A 119 15.83 -5.07 8.27
CA VAL A 119 16.18 -6.11 7.30
C VAL A 119 17.71 -6.27 7.24
N TYR A 120 18.15 -7.51 7.03
CA TYR A 120 19.54 -7.77 6.69
C TYR A 120 19.74 -7.63 5.18
N LEU A 121 20.83 -6.98 4.77
CA LEU A 121 21.26 -6.86 3.39
C LEU A 121 22.51 -7.71 3.18
N PRO A 122 22.37 -9.02 2.86
CA PRO A 122 23.50 -9.93 2.78
C PRO A 122 24.37 -9.65 1.53
N GLU A 123 25.67 -9.82 1.69
CA GLU A 123 26.57 -9.98 0.55
C GLU A 123 26.44 -11.40 -0.03
N VAL A 124 26.53 -11.52 -1.36
CA VAL A 124 26.39 -12.79 -2.08
C VAL A 124 27.71 -13.14 -2.80
#